data_a4445af201393868428c1a025874edc6
#
_entry.id   a4445af201393868428c1a025874edc6
#
_cell.length_a   1.000
_cell.length_b   1.000
_cell.length_c   1.000
_cell.angle_alpha   90.00
_cell.angle_beta   90.00
_cell.angle_gamma   90.00
#
_symmetry.space_group_name_H-M   'P 1'
#
loop_
_entity.id
_entity.type
_entity.pdbx_description
1 polymer ?
#
loop_
_entity_poly.entity_id
_entity_poly.type
_entity_poly.pdbx_seq_one_letter_code
_entity_poly.pdbx_strand_id
1 'polypeptide(L)'
;MEKARLDISARGLWGPFQKTLFDVRIFHPNADSYKDRDIKSVYSLHENIKKRDYEQRVIQVEKCSFTPLVYSTSGGMAPQAKIFHRRLAELVAEKNKEEYRDVISAMRTKLSFALLKSVLVSVRGSRGRSSRMNELPISCISFNLIPDGLSGASSLAKF
;
A
#
# COMPACT_ATOMS: atom_id res chain seq x y z
N MET A 1 11.15 -1.54 23.09
CA MET A 1 11.12 -1.02 21.69
C MET A 1 9.98 -1.68 20.97
N GLU A 2 8.90 -0.96 20.71
CA GLU A 2 7.79 -1.49 19.90
C GLU A 2 8.28 -1.79 18.50
N LYS A 3 8.09 -3.01 18.05
CA LYS A 3 8.34 -3.38 16.65
C LYS A 3 7.33 -2.63 15.78
N ALA A 4 7.79 -1.62 15.05
CA ALA A 4 6.96 -0.98 14.05
C ALA A 4 6.54 -2.04 13.03
N ARG A 5 5.24 -2.33 12.97
CA ARG A 5 4.65 -3.30 12.05
C ARG A 5 4.32 -2.56 10.76
N LEU A 6 4.92 -2.95 9.68
CA LEU A 6 4.62 -2.45 8.34
C LEU A 6 3.58 -3.37 7.69
N ASP A 7 2.66 -2.76 6.92
CA ASP A 7 1.49 -3.47 6.42
C ASP A 7 1.79 -4.32 5.19
N ILE A 8 2.59 -3.81 4.26
CA ILE A 8 2.82 -4.44 2.96
C ILE A 8 4.30 -4.35 2.58
N SER A 9 4.82 -5.37 1.92
CA SER A 9 6.09 -5.31 1.20
C SER A 9 5.92 -5.75 -0.25
N ALA A 10 6.59 -5.08 -1.17
CA ALA A 10 6.65 -5.48 -2.57
C ALA A 10 8.08 -5.40 -3.09
N ARG A 11 8.40 -6.23 -4.08
CA ARG A 11 9.68 -6.22 -4.77
C ARG A 11 9.46 -5.98 -6.26
N GLY A 12 10.29 -5.14 -6.88
CA GLY A 12 10.19 -4.86 -8.31
C GLY A 12 9.21 -3.74 -8.69
N LEU A 13 8.60 -3.03 -7.73
CA LEU A 13 7.65 -1.96 -8.03
C LEU A 13 8.34 -0.70 -8.59
N TRP A 14 9.37 -0.21 -7.90
CA TRP A 14 10.10 1.01 -8.30
C TRP A 14 11.33 0.72 -9.14
N GLY A 15 11.91 -0.45 -9.00
CA GLY A 15 13.07 -0.88 -9.76
C GLY A 15 13.27 -2.39 -9.67
N PRO A 16 13.99 -2.99 -10.63
CA PRO A 16 14.33 -4.41 -10.60
C PRO A 16 14.99 -4.76 -9.26
N PHE A 17 14.50 -5.81 -8.60
CA PHE A 17 15.04 -6.30 -7.33
C PHE A 17 14.89 -5.37 -6.11
N GLN A 18 14.42 -4.13 -6.28
CA GLN A 18 14.22 -3.21 -5.18
C GLN A 18 13.03 -3.64 -4.31
N LYS A 19 13.30 -3.90 -3.02
CA LYS A 19 12.26 -4.12 -2.02
C LYS A 19 11.76 -2.78 -1.49
N THR A 20 10.46 -2.61 -1.44
CA THR A 20 9.80 -1.41 -0.88
C THR A 20 8.81 -1.84 0.19
N LEU A 21 8.79 -1.10 1.27
CA LEU A 21 7.85 -1.28 2.37
C LEU A 21 6.79 -0.19 2.33
N PHE A 22 5.56 -0.57 2.59
CA PHE A 22 4.40 0.32 2.57
C PHE A 22 3.68 0.28 3.91
N ASP A 23 3.18 1.45 4.31
CA ASP A 23 2.29 1.60 5.46
C ASP A 23 1.02 2.31 5.00
N VAL A 24 -0.12 1.72 5.31
CA VAL A 24 -1.43 2.22 4.88
C VAL A 24 -2.04 3.07 5.99
N ARG A 25 -2.54 4.24 5.63
CA ARG A 25 -3.32 5.10 6.52
C ARG A 25 -4.59 5.57 5.85
N ILE A 26 -5.72 5.39 6.55
CA ILE A 26 -7.02 5.92 6.15
C ILE A 26 -7.43 6.97 7.17
N PHE A 27 -7.88 8.14 6.71
CA PHE A 27 -8.38 9.20 7.58
C PHE A 27 -9.75 9.72 7.10
N HIS A 28 -10.51 10.30 8.02
CA HIS A 28 -11.79 10.92 7.69
C HIS A 28 -11.59 12.42 7.43
N PRO A 29 -11.85 12.92 6.21
CA PRO A 29 -11.52 14.30 5.85
C PRO A 29 -12.36 15.35 6.60
N ASN A 30 -13.57 14.98 7.02
CA ASN A 30 -14.47 15.87 7.74
C ASN A 30 -14.37 15.73 9.28
N ALA A 31 -13.28 15.14 9.78
CA ALA A 31 -13.03 15.12 11.22
C ALA A 31 -12.82 16.55 11.75
N ASP A 32 -13.23 16.81 12.97
CA ASP A 32 -13.18 18.16 13.58
C ASP A 32 -11.78 18.77 13.56
N SER A 33 -10.74 17.92 13.66
CA SER A 33 -9.34 18.33 13.59
C SER A 33 -8.88 18.84 12.21
N TYR A 34 -9.69 18.67 11.16
CA TYR A 34 -9.34 19.05 9.79
C TYR A 34 -10.31 20.05 9.14
N LYS A 35 -11.37 20.48 9.85
CA LYS A 35 -12.43 21.36 9.29
C LYS A 35 -11.91 22.62 8.62
N ASP A 36 -10.87 23.23 9.21
CA ASP A 36 -10.31 24.51 8.75
C ASP A 36 -9.03 24.33 7.90
N ARG A 37 -8.76 23.11 7.43
CA ARG A 37 -7.55 22.82 6.67
C ARG A 37 -7.88 22.43 5.23
N ASP A 38 -7.05 22.91 4.30
CA ASP A 38 -7.11 22.41 2.93
C ASP A 38 -6.80 20.91 2.91
N ILE A 39 -7.64 20.16 2.21
CA ILE A 39 -7.53 18.70 2.11
C ILE A 39 -6.17 18.24 1.57
N LYS A 40 -5.56 19.00 0.67
CA LYS A 40 -4.22 18.69 0.13
C LYS A 40 -3.17 18.78 1.22
N SER A 41 -3.27 19.77 2.10
CA SER A 41 -2.36 19.92 3.23
C SER A 41 -2.50 18.77 4.23
N VAL A 42 -3.72 18.26 4.44
CA VAL A 42 -3.98 17.12 5.32
C VAL A 42 -3.36 15.84 4.75
N TYR A 43 -3.44 15.59 3.44
CA TYR A 43 -2.74 14.46 2.81
C TYR A 43 -1.24 14.54 3.02
N SER A 44 -0.64 15.71 2.75
CA SER A 44 0.80 15.92 2.94
C SER A 44 1.21 15.76 4.40
N LEU A 45 0.40 16.24 5.34
CA LEU A 45 0.64 16.07 6.77
C LEU A 45 0.74 14.58 7.14
N HIS A 46 -0.22 13.77 6.69
CA HIS A 46 -0.22 12.35 6.98
C HIS A 46 0.96 11.60 6.32
N GLU A 47 1.31 11.93 5.09
CA GLU A 47 2.50 11.38 4.44
C GLU A 47 3.78 11.72 5.21
N ASN A 48 3.94 12.98 5.63
CA ASN A 48 5.11 13.44 6.37
C ASN A 48 5.22 12.79 7.76
N ILE A 49 4.11 12.61 8.47
CA ILE A 49 4.09 11.88 9.75
C ILE A 49 4.62 10.46 9.53
N LYS A 50 4.09 9.74 8.55
CA LYS A 50 4.51 8.36 8.26
C LYS A 50 5.97 8.28 7.82
N LYS A 51 6.45 9.21 7.00
CA LYS A 51 7.86 9.28 6.63
C LYS A 51 8.74 9.49 7.85
N ARG A 52 8.43 10.49 8.68
CA ARG A 52 9.20 10.77 9.89
C ARG A 52 9.27 9.56 10.83
N ASP A 53 8.15 8.83 10.98
CA ASP A 53 8.06 7.74 11.95
C ASP A 53 8.75 6.45 11.47
N TYR A 54 8.79 6.20 10.16
CA TYR A 54 9.23 4.92 9.60
C TYR A 54 10.42 4.99 8.64
N GLU A 55 10.56 6.06 7.85
CA GLU A 55 11.51 6.12 6.74
C GLU A 55 12.96 5.91 7.19
N GLN A 56 13.37 6.63 8.22
CA GLN A 56 14.74 6.53 8.74
C GLN A 56 15.07 5.11 9.21
N ARG A 57 14.14 4.48 9.93
CA ARG A 57 14.32 3.10 10.41
C ARG A 57 14.33 2.10 9.27
N VAL A 58 13.44 2.23 8.29
CA VAL A 58 13.36 1.34 7.13
C VAL A 58 14.62 1.42 6.29
N ILE A 59 15.14 2.62 6.06
CA ILE A 59 16.37 2.81 5.29
C ILE A 59 17.59 2.25 6.05
N GLN A 60 17.71 2.51 7.34
CA GLN A 60 18.88 2.12 8.11
C GLN A 60 18.92 0.62 8.46
N VAL A 61 17.77 0.06 8.86
CA VAL A 61 17.70 -1.32 9.37
C VAL A 61 17.35 -2.31 8.26
N GLU A 62 16.32 -2.01 7.48
CA GLU A 62 15.80 -2.93 6.45
C GLU A 62 16.50 -2.75 5.09
N LYS A 63 17.25 -1.66 4.91
CA LYS A 63 17.91 -1.28 3.64
C LYS A 63 16.96 -1.31 2.45
N CYS A 64 15.71 -0.90 2.67
CA CYS A 64 14.61 -0.88 1.71
C CYS A 64 14.10 0.54 1.51
N SER A 65 13.37 0.79 0.43
CA SER A 65 12.62 2.03 0.27
C SER A 65 11.31 1.99 1.07
N PHE A 66 10.81 3.16 1.43
CA PHE A 66 9.55 3.33 2.15
C PHE A 66 8.60 4.23 1.36
N THR A 67 7.34 3.85 1.27
CA THR A 67 6.31 4.65 0.60
C THR A 67 5.03 4.63 1.44
N PRO A 68 4.59 5.78 1.99
CA PRO A 68 3.33 5.88 2.72
C PRO A 68 2.15 5.87 1.74
N LEU A 69 1.13 5.07 2.04
CA LEU A 69 -0.10 4.99 1.26
C LEU A 69 -1.26 5.59 2.04
N VAL A 70 -1.53 6.86 1.81
CA VAL A 70 -2.55 7.62 2.54
C VAL A 70 -3.81 7.79 1.69
N TYR A 71 -4.95 7.41 2.28
CA TYR A 71 -6.28 7.49 1.66
C TYR A 71 -7.25 8.23 2.57
N SER A 72 -8.27 8.85 1.99
CA SER A 72 -9.43 9.33 2.74
C SER A 72 -10.60 8.35 2.66
N THR A 73 -11.47 8.38 3.67
CA THR A 73 -12.72 7.59 3.66
C THR A 73 -13.66 7.96 2.52
N SER A 74 -13.49 9.13 1.90
CA SER A 74 -14.22 9.58 0.72
C SER A 74 -13.64 9.10 -0.62
N GLY A 75 -12.59 8.25 -0.59
CA GLY A 75 -11.96 7.70 -1.80
C GLY A 75 -10.81 8.53 -2.37
N GLY A 76 -10.44 9.63 -1.73
CA GLY A 76 -9.29 10.42 -2.13
C GLY A 76 -7.96 9.74 -1.81
N MET A 77 -6.93 10.07 -2.57
CA MET A 77 -5.58 9.51 -2.44
C MET A 77 -4.55 10.62 -2.32
N ALA A 78 -3.58 10.44 -1.44
CA ALA A 78 -2.40 11.29 -1.36
C ALA A 78 -1.49 11.15 -2.60
N PRO A 79 -0.58 12.10 -2.84
CA PRO A 79 0.31 12.06 -4.01
C PRO A 79 1.09 10.75 -4.16
N GLN A 80 1.69 10.24 -3.09
CA GLN A 80 2.45 8.99 -3.13
C GLN A 80 1.56 7.78 -3.45
N ALA A 81 0.35 7.73 -2.89
CA ALA A 81 -0.62 6.68 -3.19
C ALA A 81 -1.07 6.72 -4.66
N LYS A 82 -1.23 7.91 -5.27
CA LYS A 82 -1.55 8.04 -6.70
C LYS A 82 -0.43 7.51 -7.58
N ILE A 83 0.83 7.83 -7.26
CA ILE A 83 2.00 7.34 -7.99
C ILE A 83 2.10 5.81 -7.88
N PHE A 84 1.92 5.27 -6.67
CA PHE A 84 1.86 3.84 -6.42
C PHE A 84 0.81 3.14 -7.28
N HIS A 85 -0.44 3.64 -7.28
CA HIS A 85 -1.53 3.04 -8.07
C HIS A 85 -1.24 3.06 -9.57
N ARG A 86 -0.70 4.17 -10.08
CA ARG A 86 -0.30 4.27 -11.50
C ARG A 86 0.74 3.23 -11.85
N ARG A 87 1.82 3.17 -11.07
CA ARG A 87 2.91 2.24 -11.33
C ARG A 87 2.47 0.78 -11.21
N LEU A 88 1.67 0.46 -10.21
CA LEU A 88 1.13 -0.88 -10.05
C LEU A 88 0.23 -1.27 -11.23
N ALA A 89 -0.62 -0.35 -11.70
CA ALA A 89 -1.49 -0.62 -12.84
C ALA A 89 -0.69 -0.83 -14.13
N GLU A 90 0.40 -0.09 -14.35
CA GLU A 90 1.32 -0.29 -15.48
C GLU A 90 1.90 -1.71 -15.47
N LEU A 91 2.44 -2.14 -14.32
CA LEU A 91 3.04 -3.46 -14.17
C LEU A 91 2.03 -4.60 -14.31
N VAL A 92 0.81 -4.42 -13.78
CA VAL A 92 -0.24 -5.42 -13.91
C VAL A 92 -0.73 -5.52 -15.36
N ALA A 93 -0.92 -4.38 -16.04
CA ALA A 93 -1.31 -4.34 -17.45
C ALA A 93 -0.29 -5.04 -18.34
N GLU A 94 0.99 -4.76 -18.12
CA GLU A 94 2.10 -5.41 -18.84
C GLU A 94 2.14 -6.92 -18.59
N LYS A 95 2.05 -7.34 -17.32
CA LYS A 95 2.08 -8.76 -16.94
C LYS A 95 0.91 -9.54 -17.51
N ASN A 96 -0.30 -9.00 -17.44
CA ASN A 96 -1.52 -9.67 -17.88
C ASN A 96 -1.83 -9.47 -19.37
N LYS A 97 -1.08 -8.58 -20.05
CA LYS A 97 -1.37 -8.15 -21.44
C LYS A 97 -2.76 -7.52 -21.58
N GLU A 98 -3.15 -6.73 -20.58
CA GLU A 98 -4.41 -6.00 -20.52
C GLU A 98 -4.19 -4.50 -20.81
N GLU A 99 -5.25 -3.80 -21.18
CA GLU A 99 -5.21 -2.35 -21.35
C GLU A 99 -5.05 -1.65 -20.00
N TYR A 100 -4.09 -0.72 -19.91
CA TYR A 100 -3.84 0.07 -18.69
C TYR A 100 -5.12 0.71 -18.13
N ARG A 101 -5.98 1.23 -19.02
CA ARG A 101 -7.23 1.89 -18.66
C ARG A 101 -8.17 0.97 -17.89
N ASP A 102 -8.27 -0.28 -18.30
CA ASP A 102 -9.18 -1.25 -17.68
C ASP A 102 -8.64 -1.71 -16.33
N VAL A 103 -7.33 -1.94 -16.25
CA VAL A 103 -6.65 -2.29 -15.00
C VAL A 103 -6.80 -1.19 -13.95
N ILE A 104 -6.49 0.07 -14.29
CA ILE A 104 -6.57 1.18 -13.33
C ILE A 104 -8.02 1.45 -12.89
N SER A 105 -9.00 1.26 -13.79
CA SER A 105 -10.43 1.36 -13.48
C SER A 105 -10.86 0.29 -12.49
N ALA A 106 -10.51 -0.96 -12.76
CA ALA A 106 -10.79 -2.10 -11.88
C ALA A 106 -10.15 -1.93 -10.49
N MET A 107 -8.89 -1.46 -10.44
CA MET A 107 -8.20 -1.19 -9.18
C MET A 107 -8.90 -0.10 -8.36
N ARG A 108 -9.32 1.00 -9.00
CA ARG A 108 -10.06 2.09 -8.33
C ARG A 108 -11.40 1.62 -7.79
N THR A 109 -12.13 0.83 -8.56
CA THR A 109 -13.39 0.23 -8.15
C THR A 109 -13.21 -0.68 -6.92
N LYS A 110 -12.23 -1.59 -6.96
CA LYS A 110 -11.90 -2.46 -5.81
C LYS A 110 -11.53 -1.66 -4.57
N LEU A 111 -10.72 -0.61 -4.72
CA LEU A 111 -10.35 0.28 -3.61
C LEU A 111 -11.57 0.98 -3.01
N SER A 112 -12.47 1.52 -3.85
CA SER A 112 -13.68 2.19 -3.38
C SER A 112 -14.56 1.26 -2.55
N PHE A 113 -14.77 0.02 -2.99
CA PHE A 113 -15.50 -0.97 -2.21
C PHE A 113 -14.78 -1.37 -0.91
N ALA A 114 -13.45 -1.49 -0.93
CA ALA A 114 -12.68 -1.80 0.27
C ALA A 114 -12.77 -0.67 1.31
N LEU A 115 -12.69 0.59 0.88
CA LEU A 115 -12.86 1.76 1.73
C LEU A 115 -14.28 1.82 2.31
N LEU A 116 -15.31 1.62 1.50
CA LEU A 116 -16.70 1.59 1.94
C LEU A 116 -16.92 0.50 2.98
N LYS A 117 -16.41 -0.71 2.74
CA LYS A 117 -16.50 -1.81 3.70
C LYS A 117 -15.78 -1.47 5.02
N SER A 118 -14.62 -0.85 4.95
CA SER A 118 -13.87 -0.41 6.14
C SER A 118 -14.66 0.62 6.97
N VAL A 119 -15.27 1.60 6.31
CA VAL A 119 -16.13 2.59 6.98
C VAL A 119 -17.35 1.94 7.62
N LEU A 120 -18.04 1.05 6.91
CA LEU A 120 -19.19 0.32 7.43
C LEU A 120 -18.85 -0.51 8.68
N VAL A 121 -17.71 -1.19 8.67
CA VAL A 121 -17.22 -1.95 9.83
C VAL A 121 -16.96 -1.02 11.00
N SER A 122 -16.32 0.13 10.76
CA SER A 122 -16.02 1.13 11.79
C SER A 122 -17.30 1.74 12.41
N VAL A 123 -18.31 2.02 11.60
CA VAL A 123 -19.59 2.63 12.06
C VAL A 123 -20.45 1.60 12.79
N ARG A 124 -20.54 0.39 12.28
CA ARG A 124 -21.38 -0.66 12.89
C ARG A 124 -20.83 -1.15 14.23
N GLY A 125 -19.53 -0.96 14.46
CA GLY A 125 -18.84 -1.54 15.60
C GLY A 125 -18.95 -3.07 15.62
N SER A 126 -18.25 -3.73 16.49
CA SER A 126 -18.36 -5.16 16.71
C SER A 126 -19.58 -5.48 17.59
N ARG A 127 -20.79 -5.13 17.20
CA ARG A 127 -22.03 -5.57 17.85
C ARG A 127 -22.39 -7.03 17.54
N GLY A 128 -21.46 -7.82 17.07
CA GLY A 128 -21.59 -9.25 16.91
C GLY A 128 -20.87 -9.95 18.05
N ARG A 129 -21.54 -10.91 18.73
CA ARG A 129 -20.88 -11.94 19.53
C ARG A 129 -19.56 -12.28 18.88
N SER A 130 -18.49 -12.31 19.68
CA SER A 130 -17.17 -12.83 19.32
C SER A 130 -17.26 -14.22 18.68
N SER A 131 -17.69 -14.29 17.44
CA SER A 131 -17.24 -15.34 16.56
C SER A 131 -15.81 -14.97 16.27
N ARG A 132 -14.87 -15.70 16.83
CA ARG A 132 -13.48 -15.65 16.42
C ARG A 132 -13.45 -15.69 14.90
N MET A 133 -13.45 -14.53 14.28
CA MET A 133 -12.91 -14.45 12.93
C MET A 133 -11.49 -14.91 13.12
N ASN A 134 -11.20 -16.11 12.62
CA ASN A 134 -9.85 -16.55 12.44
C ASN A 134 -9.13 -15.35 11.84
N GLU A 135 -8.28 -14.73 12.65
CA GLU A 135 -7.31 -13.76 12.17
C GLU A 135 -6.57 -14.52 11.09
N LEU A 136 -6.92 -14.23 9.83
CA LEU A 136 -6.02 -14.55 8.76
C LEU A 136 -4.73 -13.87 9.17
N PRO A 137 -3.64 -14.62 9.40
CA PRO A 137 -2.39 -13.99 9.72
C PRO A 137 -2.13 -13.03 8.58
N ILE A 138 -2.12 -11.74 8.88
CA ILE A 138 -1.61 -10.74 7.94
C ILE A 138 -0.11 -10.98 7.93
N SER A 139 0.27 -12.12 7.39
CA SER A 139 1.62 -12.33 6.90
C SER A 139 1.79 -11.31 5.80
N CYS A 140 2.84 -10.51 5.90
CA CYS A 140 3.21 -9.53 4.89
C CYS A 140 2.96 -10.14 3.51
N ILE A 141 1.95 -9.63 2.79
CA ILE A 141 1.66 -10.10 1.44
C ILE A 141 2.84 -9.65 0.60
N SER A 142 3.70 -10.59 0.25
CA SER A 142 4.86 -10.34 -0.59
C SER A 142 4.47 -10.60 -2.04
N PHE A 143 4.38 -9.54 -2.83
CA PHE A 143 4.18 -9.64 -4.26
C PHE A 143 5.55 -9.61 -4.96
N ASN A 144 5.90 -10.69 -5.66
CA ASN A 144 7.01 -10.69 -6.59
C ASN A 144 6.48 -10.23 -7.95
N LEU A 145 6.84 -9.01 -8.33
CA LEU A 145 6.50 -8.41 -9.63
C LEU A 145 7.55 -8.71 -10.71
N ILE A 146 8.51 -9.58 -10.42
CA ILE A 146 9.52 -10.01 -11.38
C ILE A 146 8.87 -11.03 -12.32
N PRO A 147 8.93 -10.84 -13.66
CA PRO A 147 8.47 -11.84 -14.59
C PRO A 147 9.25 -13.14 -14.43
N ASP A 148 8.57 -14.28 -14.45
CA ASP A 148 9.14 -15.64 -14.25
C ASP A 148 10.17 -16.06 -15.32
N GLY A 149 10.64 -15.13 -16.15
CA GLY A 149 11.58 -15.39 -17.24
C GLY A 149 13.07 -15.17 -16.95
N LEU A 150 13.46 -14.72 -15.76
CA LEU A 150 14.86 -14.38 -15.45
C LEU A 150 15.52 -15.27 -14.37
N SER A 151 14.92 -16.39 -14.01
CA SER A 151 15.53 -17.35 -13.05
C SER A 151 16.41 -18.43 -13.70
N GLY A 152 16.77 -18.26 -14.96
CA GLY A 152 17.51 -19.25 -15.72
C GLY A 152 18.87 -18.78 -16.24
N ALA A 153 19.83 -18.43 -15.34
CA ALA A 153 21.26 -18.38 -15.71
C ALA A 153 22.15 -18.32 -14.46
N SER A 154 22.26 -19.40 -13.75
CA SER A 154 23.39 -19.62 -12.85
C SER A 154 23.63 -21.14 -12.68
N SER A 155 24.06 -21.75 -13.76
CA SER A 155 24.76 -23.04 -13.71
C SER A 155 25.69 -23.05 -14.91
N LEU A 156 26.96 -22.86 -14.64
CA LEU A 156 28.12 -23.39 -15.36
C LEU A 156 29.30 -22.42 -15.21
N ALA A 157 30.16 -22.69 -14.25
CA ALA A 157 31.59 -22.60 -14.40
C ALA A 157 32.26 -23.39 -13.26
N LYS A 158 32.38 -24.68 -13.47
CA LYS A 158 33.52 -25.44 -12.95
C LYS A 158 34.57 -25.34 -14.04
N PHE A 159 35.66 -24.71 -13.72
CA PHE A 159 37.04 -25.11 -14.03
C PHE A 159 37.97 -24.23 -13.20
#